data_18eeddeec1374a3c193e4c05b261abb9
#
_entry.id   18eeddeec1374a3c193e4c05b261abb9
#
_cell.length_a   1.000
_cell.length_b   1.000
_cell.length_c   1.000
_cell.angle_alpha   90.00
_cell.angle_beta   90.00
_cell.angle_gamma   90.00
#
_symmetry.space_group_name_H-M   'P 1'
#
loop_
_entity.id
_entity.type
_entity.pdbx_description
1 polymer ?
#
loop_
_entity_poly.entity_id
_entity_poly.type
_entity_poly.pdbx_seq_one_letter_code
_entity_poly.pdbx_strand_id
1 'polypeptide(L)'
;VPVANANDGGGSIRTPASNCGLVGLKPSRGRNPTGPNAPDVWWGFIGEHVVSRTVRDSAAMLDATCGDYPQQLMKLPAPVRPYLDETRQEPGRLRIAYSFDPGLGKTLHAENRKALETTTRALAALGHELVEVKLPLPPSTFVASYASLIAADVAGTMRLAPVLVGREA
;
A
#
# COMPACT_ATOMS: atom_id res chain seq x y z
N VAL A 1 7.31 5.18 19.96
CA VAL A 1 8.09 4.81 18.75
C VAL A 1 7.61 5.70 17.61
N PRO A 2 8.49 6.40 16.86
CA PRO A 2 8.09 7.27 15.74
C PRO A 2 7.64 6.48 14.52
N VAL A 3 8.26 5.32 14.27
CA VAL A 3 7.96 4.42 13.16
C VAL A 3 7.99 2.96 13.61
N ALA A 4 7.20 2.11 12.96
CA ALA A 4 7.23 0.66 13.15
C ALA A 4 7.15 -0.04 11.79
N ASN A 5 7.94 -1.11 11.63
CA ASN A 5 7.92 -1.90 10.39
C ASN A 5 6.55 -2.50 10.13
N ALA A 6 6.13 -2.53 8.88
CA ALA A 6 4.87 -3.09 8.45
C ALA A 6 4.93 -3.51 6.98
N ASN A 7 4.10 -4.48 6.62
CA ASN A 7 3.91 -4.89 5.23
C ASN A 7 2.43 -4.85 4.84
N ASP A 8 2.15 -4.81 3.55
CA ASP A 8 0.80 -4.64 3.02
C ASP A 8 0.62 -5.47 1.73
N GLY A 9 -0.06 -6.58 1.86
CA GLY A 9 -0.50 -7.39 0.71
C GLY A 9 -1.99 -7.20 0.40
N GLY A 10 -2.79 -6.87 1.41
CA GLY A 10 -4.24 -6.68 1.29
C GLY A 10 -4.76 -5.47 2.06
N GLY A 11 -3.91 -4.58 2.53
CA GLY A 11 -4.26 -3.44 3.36
C GLY A 11 -3.55 -3.42 4.71
N SER A 12 -2.59 -4.30 4.96
CA SER A 12 -2.03 -4.51 6.32
C SER A 12 -1.10 -3.38 6.82
N ILE A 13 -0.74 -2.39 6.01
CA ILE A 13 -0.23 -1.07 6.45
C ILE A 13 -1.41 -0.10 6.63
N ARG A 14 -2.23 0.02 5.60
CA ARG A 14 -3.25 1.08 5.48
C ARG A 14 -4.40 0.91 6.48
N THR A 15 -4.89 -0.31 6.66
CA THR A 15 -6.00 -0.60 7.57
C THR A 15 -5.65 -0.34 9.04
N PRO A 16 -4.55 -0.91 9.60
CA PRO A 16 -4.17 -0.60 10.98
C PRO A 16 -3.78 0.86 11.17
N ALA A 17 -3.13 1.51 10.19
CA ALA A 17 -2.85 2.93 10.28
C ALA A 17 -4.14 3.75 10.42
N SER A 18 -5.17 3.45 9.62
CA SER A 18 -6.48 4.09 9.72
C SER A 18 -7.14 3.88 11.10
N ASN A 19 -7.08 2.65 11.62
CA ASN A 19 -7.68 2.32 12.92
C ASN A 19 -6.96 2.99 14.11
N CYS A 20 -5.67 3.26 13.97
CA CYS A 20 -4.82 3.81 15.04
C CYS A 20 -4.53 5.31 14.88
N GLY A 21 -5.09 5.99 13.88
CA GLY A 21 -4.80 7.40 13.61
C GLY A 21 -3.33 7.65 13.22
N LEU A 22 -2.74 6.74 12.46
CA LEU A 22 -1.37 6.78 11.98
C LEU A 22 -1.31 7.06 10.47
N VAL A 23 -0.13 7.39 9.98
CA VAL A 23 0.18 7.46 8.56
C VAL A 23 0.57 6.05 8.08
N GLY A 24 -0.12 5.56 7.06
CA GLY A 24 0.18 4.29 6.41
C GLY A 24 0.26 4.44 4.90
N LEU A 25 1.46 4.44 4.37
CA LEU A 25 1.75 4.46 2.94
C LEU A 25 2.10 3.05 2.48
N LYS A 26 1.37 2.51 1.51
CA LYS A 26 1.82 1.34 0.76
C LYS A 26 2.57 1.82 -0.49
N PRO A 27 3.89 1.69 -0.56
CA PRO A 27 4.66 2.10 -1.73
C PRO A 27 4.22 1.37 -3.00
N SER A 28 4.58 1.90 -4.15
CA SER A 28 4.43 1.20 -5.42
C SER A 28 5.19 -0.13 -5.37
N ARG A 29 4.66 -1.13 -6.08
CA ARG A 29 5.35 -2.42 -6.24
C ARG A 29 6.79 -2.19 -6.72
N GLY A 30 7.75 -2.87 -6.09
CA GLY A 30 9.16 -2.77 -6.43
C GLY A 30 9.86 -1.50 -5.94
N ARG A 31 9.20 -0.61 -5.19
CA ARG A 31 9.86 0.58 -4.64
C ARG A 31 10.74 0.23 -3.44
N ASN A 32 10.26 -0.58 -2.53
CA ASN A 32 11.04 -1.16 -1.45
C ASN A 32 11.33 -2.62 -1.76
N PRO A 33 12.57 -3.07 -1.59
CA PRO A 33 12.91 -4.48 -1.77
C PRO A 33 12.28 -5.36 -0.69
N THR A 34 11.86 -6.57 -1.06
CA THR A 34 11.40 -7.62 -0.15
C THR A 34 12.47 -8.70 0.07
N GLY A 35 13.54 -8.67 -0.76
CA GLY A 35 14.65 -9.61 -0.69
C GLY A 35 15.71 -9.28 0.36
N PRO A 36 16.80 -10.07 0.41
CA PRO A 36 17.11 -11.15 -0.54
C PRO A 36 16.47 -12.51 -0.23
N ASN A 37 15.99 -12.75 1.02
CA ASN A 37 15.57 -14.09 1.47
C ASN A 37 14.16 -14.48 1.02
N ALA A 38 13.29 -13.49 0.72
CA ALA A 38 11.91 -13.69 0.30
C ALA A 38 11.56 -12.73 -0.84
N PRO A 39 12.15 -12.90 -2.03
CA PRO A 39 11.85 -12.04 -3.15
C PRO A 39 10.39 -12.22 -3.59
N ASP A 40 9.74 -11.11 -3.92
CA ASP A 40 8.44 -11.08 -4.58
C ASP A 40 7.33 -11.93 -3.92
N VAL A 41 7.26 -11.94 -2.57
CA VAL A 41 6.20 -12.60 -1.80
C VAL A 41 4.83 -12.22 -2.34
N TRP A 42 3.94 -13.19 -2.47
CA TRP A 42 2.66 -13.07 -3.18
C TRP A 42 2.82 -12.49 -4.59
N TRP A 43 3.83 -12.95 -5.32
CA TRP A 43 4.11 -12.48 -6.69
C TRP A 43 4.32 -10.96 -6.76
N GLY A 44 4.95 -10.40 -5.74
CA GLY A 44 5.22 -8.97 -5.63
C GLY A 44 4.01 -8.12 -5.22
N PHE A 45 2.93 -8.71 -4.73
CA PHE A 45 1.80 -7.94 -4.19
C PHE A 45 2.07 -7.36 -2.81
N ILE A 46 3.02 -7.92 -2.06
CA ILE A 46 3.39 -7.37 -0.76
C ILE A 46 4.29 -6.15 -0.96
N GLY A 47 3.88 -5.05 -0.35
CA GLY A 47 4.71 -3.85 -0.21
C GLY A 47 5.25 -3.75 1.21
N GLU A 48 6.56 -3.58 1.36
CA GLU A 48 7.22 -3.33 2.63
C GLU A 48 7.34 -1.85 2.88
N HIS A 49 7.03 -1.40 4.10
CA HIS A 49 7.27 -0.05 4.55
C HIS A 49 7.10 0.05 6.07
N VAL A 50 6.62 1.21 6.54
CA VAL A 50 6.35 1.48 7.96
C VAL A 50 4.95 2.07 8.15
N VAL A 51 4.43 1.94 9.36
CA VAL A 51 3.45 2.87 9.90
C VAL A 51 4.19 3.95 10.71
N SER A 52 3.76 5.19 10.60
CA SER A 52 4.43 6.32 11.22
C SER A 52 3.45 7.32 11.82
N ARG A 53 3.95 8.25 12.62
CA ARG A 53 3.12 9.32 13.21
C ARG A 53 3.00 10.53 12.30
N THR A 54 3.94 10.71 11.39
CA THR A 54 3.96 11.84 10.46
C THR A 54 4.29 11.41 9.02
N VAL A 55 3.86 12.20 8.05
CA VAL A 55 4.22 12.00 6.63
C VAL A 55 5.73 12.14 6.43
N ARG A 56 6.38 13.04 7.16
CA ARG A 56 7.84 13.23 7.07
C ARG A 56 8.61 12.01 7.53
N ASP A 57 8.18 11.36 8.62
CA ASP A 57 8.82 10.13 9.09
C ASP A 57 8.65 9.01 8.05
N SER A 58 7.46 8.89 7.45
CA SER A 58 7.20 7.94 6.36
C SER A 58 8.10 8.19 5.15
N ALA A 59 8.23 9.46 4.74
CA ALA A 59 9.09 9.84 3.62
C ALA A 59 10.58 9.59 3.91
N ALA A 60 11.07 9.94 5.09
CA ALA A 60 12.45 9.69 5.50
C ALA A 60 12.76 8.18 5.54
N MET A 61 11.81 7.36 6.01
CA MET A 61 11.96 5.91 5.99
C MET A 61 11.93 5.36 4.56
N LEU A 62 11.13 5.94 3.67
CA LEU A 62 11.12 5.54 2.27
C LEU A 62 12.47 5.85 1.60
N ASP A 63 13.07 7.01 1.87
CA ASP A 63 14.42 7.34 1.41
C ASP A 63 15.48 6.35 1.92
N ALA A 64 15.34 5.89 3.16
CA ALA A 64 16.29 4.96 3.76
C ALA A 64 16.12 3.51 3.28
N THR A 65 14.94 3.13 2.78
CA THR A 65 14.60 1.74 2.49
C THR A 65 14.32 1.47 1.02
N CYS A 66 14.07 2.50 0.20
CA CYS A 66 13.86 2.31 -1.23
C CYS A 66 15.16 1.93 -1.94
N GLY A 67 15.03 1.13 -2.98
CA GLY A 67 16.18 0.72 -3.80
C GLY A 67 15.94 -0.61 -4.48
N ASP A 68 16.98 -1.08 -5.15
CA ASP A 68 16.96 -2.33 -5.88
C ASP A 68 17.89 -3.35 -5.21
N TYR A 69 17.58 -4.63 -5.41
CA TYR A 69 18.53 -5.72 -5.18
C TYR A 69 18.60 -6.63 -6.42
N PRO A 70 19.70 -7.39 -6.60
CA PRO A 70 20.00 -8.06 -7.89
C PRO A 70 18.90 -8.99 -8.40
N GLN A 71 18.18 -9.69 -7.53
CA GLN A 71 17.15 -10.68 -7.85
C GLN A 71 15.74 -10.10 -7.95
N GLN A 72 15.57 -8.81 -7.76
CA GLN A 72 14.26 -8.17 -7.81
C GLN A 72 13.67 -8.21 -9.23
N LEU A 73 12.45 -8.74 -9.35
CA LEU A 73 11.77 -8.88 -10.65
C LEU A 73 11.36 -7.52 -11.23
N MET A 74 10.94 -6.60 -10.37
CA MET A 74 10.48 -5.27 -10.81
C MET A 74 11.41 -4.19 -10.29
N LYS A 75 12.08 -3.51 -11.20
CA LYS A 75 12.91 -2.34 -10.90
C LYS A 75 12.19 -1.07 -11.30
N LEU A 76 12.18 -0.10 -10.42
CA LEU A 76 11.60 1.21 -10.67
C LEU A 76 12.70 2.24 -10.91
N PRO A 77 12.44 3.27 -11.72
CA PRO A 77 13.35 4.40 -11.85
C PRO A 77 13.66 5.00 -10.48
N ALA A 78 14.87 5.49 -10.33
CA ALA A 78 15.23 6.26 -9.14
C ALA A 78 14.26 7.44 -8.94
N PRO A 79 13.94 7.83 -7.72
CA PRO A 79 13.16 9.02 -7.49
C PRO A 79 13.89 10.26 -8.03
N VAL A 80 13.13 11.24 -8.51
CA VAL A 80 13.69 12.50 -9.06
C VAL A 80 14.46 13.27 -7.99
N ARG A 81 14.01 13.17 -6.74
CA ARG A 81 14.65 13.73 -5.55
C ARG A 81 14.28 12.89 -4.33
N PRO A 82 14.93 13.08 -3.17
CA PRO A 82 14.54 12.42 -1.92
C PRO A 82 13.06 12.64 -1.59
N TYR A 83 12.37 11.61 -1.12
CA TYR A 83 10.95 11.69 -0.72
C TYR A 83 10.73 12.68 0.42
N LEU A 84 11.71 12.81 1.33
CA LEU A 84 11.65 13.80 2.39
C LEU A 84 11.60 15.23 1.83
N ASP A 85 12.31 15.49 0.74
CA ASP A 85 12.30 16.80 0.09
C ASP A 85 10.99 17.04 -0.67
N GLU A 86 10.36 15.97 -1.22
CA GLU A 86 9.02 16.06 -1.82
C GLU A 86 7.96 16.55 -0.82
N THR A 87 8.09 16.24 0.48
CA THR A 87 7.15 16.72 1.51
C THR A 87 7.16 18.24 1.71
N ARG A 88 8.14 18.92 1.12
CA ARG A 88 8.30 20.38 1.18
C ARG A 88 7.92 21.10 -0.10
N GLN A 89 7.54 20.32 -1.13
CA GLN A 89 7.17 20.88 -2.43
C GLN A 89 5.68 21.17 -2.46
N GLU A 90 5.31 22.28 -3.10
CA GLU A 90 3.92 22.55 -3.42
C GLU A 90 3.45 21.61 -4.54
N PRO A 91 2.38 20.84 -4.35
CA PRO A 91 1.92 19.87 -5.35
C PRO A 91 1.28 20.52 -6.58
N GLY A 92 1.03 21.85 -6.54
CA GLY A 92 0.24 22.54 -7.55
C GLY A 92 -1.25 22.13 -7.52
N ARG A 93 -2.00 22.50 -8.54
CA ARG A 93 -3.39 22.11 -8.67
C ARG A 93 -3.50 20.70 -9.23
N LEU A 94 -4.08 19.81 -8.47
CA LEU A 94 -4.31 18.42 -8.85
C LEU A 94 -5.77 18.20 -9.24
N ARG A 95 -6.01 17.23 -10.14
CA ARG A 95 -7.30 16.63 -10.40
C ARG A 95 -7.38 15.30 -9.66
N ILE A 96 -8.26 15.22 -8.67
CA ILE A 96 -8.32 14.12 -7.72
C ILE A 96 -9.66 13.39 -7.87
N ALA A 97 -9.61 12.12 -8.28
CA ALA A 97 -10.77 11.24 -8.31
C ALA A 97 -11.03 10.66 -6.91
N TYR A 98 -12.30 10.57 -6.53
CA TYR A 98 -12.72 9.92 -5.30
C TYR A 98 -13.98 9.07 -5.53
N SER A 99 -14.29 8.15 -4.63
CA SER A 99 -15.48 7.30 -4.73
C SER A 99 -16.08 7.04 -3.36
N PHE A 100 -17.40 7.12 -3.25
CA PHE A 100 -18.17 6.63 -2.11
C PHE A 100 -18.57 5.17 -2.26
N ASP A 101 -18.31 4.56 -3.40
CA ASP A 101 -18.53 3.14 -3.60
C ASP A 101 -17.30 2.37 -3.10
N PRO A 102 -17.43 1.56 -2.01
CA PRO A 102 -16.32 0.77 -1.51
C PRO A 102 -15.99 -0.43 -2.42
N GLY A 103 -16.76 -0.65 -3.48
CA GLY A 103 -16.71 -1.86 -4.27
C GLY A 103 -17.32 -3.07 -3.52
N LEU A 104 -17.18 -4.25 -4.05
CA LEU A 104 -17.57 -5.52 -3.39
C LEU A 104 -19.07 -5.61 -3.00
N GLY A 105 -19.94 -4.74 -3.52
CA GLY A 105 -21.38 -4.72 -3.21
C GLY A 105 -21.70 -4.43 -1.75
N LYS A 106 -20.80 -3.75 -1.04
CA LYS A 106 -20.97 -3.37 0.37
C LYS A 106 -21.39 -1.91 0.51
N THR A 107 -22.10 -1.60 1.58
CA THR A 107 -22.43 -0.23 1.94
C THR A 107 -21.27 0.42 2.67
N LEU A 108 -20.94 1.65 2.29
CA LEU A 108 -19.92 2.42 3.00
C LEU A 108 -20.43 2.80 4.40
N HIS A 109 -19.65 2.49 5.43
CA HIS A 109 -19.99 2.86 6.80
C HIS A 109 -20.05 4.39 6.96
N ALA A 110 -20.97 4.88 7.80
CA ALA A 110 -21.22 6.31 7.97
C ALA A 110 -19.97 7.12 8.37
N GLU A 111 -19.14 6.58 9.28
CA GLU A 111 -17.92 7.25 9.70
C GLU A 111 -16.88 7.33 8.56
N ASN A 112 -16.77 6.31 7.71
CA ASN A 112 -15.88 6.35 6.55
C ASN A 112 -16.39 7.37 5.51
N ARG A 113 -17.71 7.46 5.31
CA ARG A 113 -18.31 8.51 4.48
C ARG A 113 -17.96 9.90 5.00
N LYS A 114 -18.15 10.15 6.29
CA LYS A 114 -17.83 11.41 6.95
C LYS A 114 -16.34 11.78 6.82
N ALA A 115 -15.45 10.79 6.99
CA ALA A 115 -14.00 10.99 6.81
C ALA A 115 -13.68 11.40 5.38
N LEU A 116 -14.25 10.72 4.38
CA LEU A 116 -14.07 11.05 2.97
C LEU A 116 -14.61 12.44 2.61
N GLU A 117 -15.81 12.79 3.10
CA GLU A 117 -16.40 14.13 2.92
C GLU A 117 -15.55 15.23 3.56
N THR A 118 -14.94 14.95 4.71
CA THR A 118 -14.02 15.90 5.36
C THR A 118 -12.75 16.08 4.54
N THR A 119 -12.18 14.99 4.04
CA THR A 119 -10.98 15.00 3.20
C THR A 119 -11.23 15.72 1.89
N THR A 120 -12.32 15.42 1.19
CA THR A 120 -12.65 16.07 -0.08
C THR A 120 -12.90 17.56 0.08
N ARG A 121 -13.56 18.00 1.15
CA ARG A 121 -13.72 19.44 1.46
C ARG A 121 -12.38 20.13 1.71
N ALA A 122 -11.47 19.48 2.46
CA ALA A 122 -10.14 20.04 2.72
C ALA A 122 -9.32 20.15 1.42
N LEU A 123 -9.34 19.15 0.57
CA LEU A 123 -8.65 19.18 -0.73
C LEU A 123 -9.23 20.23 -1.68
N ALA A 124 -10.57 20.41 -1.71
CA ALA A 124 -11.21 21.46 -2.47
C ALA A 124 -10.82 22.87 -1.97
N ALA A 125 -10.73 23.05 -0.65
CA ALA A 125 -10.28 24.31 -0.04
C ALA A 125 -8.82 24.64 -0.37
N LEU A 126 -7.99 23.64 -0.63
CA LEU A 126 -6.62 23.79 -1.14
C LEU A 126 -6.54 24.08 -2.64
N GLY A 127 -7.69 24.17 -3.33
CA GLY A 127 -7.76 24.53 -4.75
C GLY A 127 -7.65 23.37 -5.73
N HIS A 128 -7.68 22.12 -5.24
CA HIS A 128 -7.69 20.94 -6.10
C HIS A 128 -9.06 20.73 -6.77
N GLU A 129 -9.06 20.09 -7.95
CA GLU A 129 -10.27 19.67 -8.65
C GLU A 129 -10.70 18.28 -8.18
N LEU A 130 -11.90 18.14 -7.64
CA LEU A 130 -12.44 16.88 -7.12
C LEU A 130 -13.46 16.28 -8.10
N VAL A 131 -13.28 15.00 -8.46
CA VAL A 131 -14.17 14.29 -9.39
C VAL A 131 -14.66 13.00 -8.74
N GLU A 132 -15.96 12.87 -8.51
CA GLU A 132 -16.52 11.61 -8.06
C GLU A 132 -16.54 10.60 -9.22
N VAL A 133 -16.04 9.39 -8.97
CA VAL A 133 -15.95 8.33 -9.97
C VAL A 133 -16.49 7.02 -9.42
N LYS A 134 -16.95 6.15 -10.32
CA LYS A 134 -17.17 4.74 -10.01
C LYS A 134 -15.90 3.95 -10.38
N LEU A 135 -15.49 3.04 -9.50
CA LEU A 135 -14.34 2.19 -9.80
C LEU A 135 -14.67 1.27 -10.97
N PRO A 136 -13.82 1.22 -12.01
CA PRO A 136 -14.12 0.47 -13.24
C PRO A 136 -13.89 -1.04 -13.11
N LEU A 137 -13.54 -1.54 -11.93
CA LEU A 137 -13.20 -2.96 -11.71
C LEU A 137 -14.42 -3.75 -11.24
N PRO A 138 -14.79 -4.84 -11.92
CA PRO A 138 -15.80 -5.77 -11.41
C PRO A 138 -15.31 -6.39 -10.09
N PRO A 139 -16.05 -6.24 -8.98
CA PRO A 139 -15.63 -6.75 -7.68
C PRO A 139 -15.35 -8.25 -7.66
N SER A 140 -16.15 -9.03 -8.39
CA SER A 140 -16.02 -10.49 -8.47
C SER A 140 -14.70 -10.92 -9.11
N THR A 141 -14.28 -10.27 -10.19
CA THR A 141 -13.02 -10.57 -10.88
C THR A 141 -11.82 -10.26 -9.98
N PHE A 142 -11.86 -9.13 -9.29
CA PHE A 142 -10.79 -8.75 -8.34
C PHE A 142 -10.67 -9.79 -7.22
N VAL A 143 -11.78 -10.13 -6.55
CA VAL A 143 -11.78 -11.07 -5.41
C VAL A 143 -11.30 -12.45 -5.84
N ALA A 144 -11.78 -12.97 -6.98
CA ALA A 144 -11.37 -14.28 -7.47
C ALA A 144 -9.88 -14.32 -7.82
N SER A 145 -9.38 -13.33 -8.54
CA SER A 145 -7.95 -13.25 -8.89
C SER A 145 -7.05 -13.13 -7.66
N TYR A 146 -7.43 -12.27 -6.71
CA TYR A 146 -6.69 -12.06 -5.48
C TYR A 146 -6.67 -13.34 -4.62
N ALA A 147 -7.82 -13.99 -4.43
CA ALA A 147 -7.91 -15.25 -3.69
C ALA A 147 -7.06 -16.36 -4.33
N SER A 148 -7.06 -16.46 -5.66
CA SER A 148 -6.25 -17.45 -6.38
C SER A 148 -4.76 -17.23 -6.20
N LEU A 149 -4.29 -15.98 -6.23
CA LEU A 149 -2.89 -15.64 -6.00
C LEU A 149 -2.44 -16.03 -4.59
N ILE A 150 -3.23 -15.66 -3.57
CA ILE A 150 -2.92 -16.02 -2.18
C ILE A 150 -2.94 -17.53 -1.99
N ALA A 151 -3.94 -18.22 -2.51
CA ALA A 151 -4.06 -19.67 -2.38
C ALA A 151 -2.85 -20.40 -3.02
N ALA A 152 -2.40 -19.95 -4.17
CA ALA A 152 -1.22 -20.52 -4.84
C ALA A 152 0.06 -20.34 -4.01
N ASP A 153 0.27 -19.14 -3.45
CA ASP A 153 1.45 -18.84 -2.62
C ASP A 153 1.44 -19.62 -1.30
N VAL A 154 0.29 -19.66 -0.62
CA VAL A 154 0.11 -20.45 0.60
C VAL A 154 0.34 -21.95 0.34
N ALA A 155 -0.22 -22.49 -0.76
CA ALA A 155 0.01 -23.90 -1.13
C ALA A 155 1.50 -24.18 -1.39
N GLY A 156 2.20 -23.27 -2.06
CA GLY A 156 3.66 -23.36 -2.27
C GLY A 156 4.44 -23.36 -0.95
N THR A 157 4.13 -22.43 -0.07
CA THR A 157 4.75 -22.32 1.25
C THR A 157 4.50 -23.57 2.11
N MET A 158 3.26 -24.08 2.11
CA MET A 158 2.93 -25.31 2.86
C MET A 158 3.68 -26.53 2.35
N ARG A 159 3.93 -26.64 1.04
CA ARG A 159 4.77 -27.73 0.48
C ARG A 159 6.24 -27.62 0.91
N LEU A 160 6.74 -26.43 1.11
CA LEU A 160 8.12 -26.19 1.55
C LEU A 160 8.27 -26.21 3.08
N ALA A 161 7.18 -26.09 3.82
CA ALA A 161 7.21 -26.02 5.27
C ALA A 161 7.96 -27.18 5.94
N PRO A 162 7.79 -28.47 5.57
CA PRO A 162 8.55 -29.58 6.15
C PRO A 162 10.06 -29.40 6.00
N VAL A 163 10.51 -28.93 4.83
CA VAL A 163 11.92 -28.67 4.56
C VAL A 163 12.43 -27.50 5.41
N LEU A 164 11.65 -26.43 5.51
CA LEU A 164 12.04 -25.21 6.24
C LEU A 164 12.14 -25.44 7.76
N VAL A 165 11.31 -26.33 8.32
CA VAL A 165 11.29 -26.62 9.77
C VAL A 165 12.05 -27.89 10.13
N GLY A 166 12.66 -28.59 9.16
CA GLY A 166 13.42 -29.82 9.38
C GLY A 166 12.58 -30.99 9.92
N ARG A 167 11.30 -31.05 9.55
CA ARG A 167 10.36 -32.12 9.93
C ARG A 167 9.80 -32.74 8.65
N GLU A 168 9.77 -34.07 8.60
CA GLU A 168 8.98 -34.78 7.58
C GLU A 168 7.49 -34.59 7.89
N ALA A 169 6.68 -34.43 6.82
CA ALA A 169 5.24 -34.25 6.91
C ALA A 169 4.52 -35.56 7.22
#